data_2f498eec3882ebd1f02d80e30503e2ef
#
_entry.id   2f498eec3882ebd1f02d80e30503e2ef
#
_cell.length_a   1.000
_cell.length_b   1.000
_cell.length_c   1.000
_cell.angle_alpha   90.00
_cell.angle_beta   90.00
_cell.angle_gamma   90.00
#
_symmetry.space_group_name_H-M   'P 1'
#
loop_
_entity.id
_entity.type
_entity.pdbx_description
1 polymer ?
#
loop_
_entity_poly.entity_id
_entity_poly.type
_entity_poly.pdbx_seq_one_letter_code
_entity_poly.pdbx_strand_id
1 'polypeptide(L)'
;MASNPVNQSGVFVHENTSAPEHPSLMQMFSLKGKTAIVTGAAAGIGLAVAEGLAEAGANVALWWSTNSKCPERAAEIASKYGVQTKAYQVDVTNAKAVQEAVDQTVKDFNGRLDVFIANAGIPWTKGPMVDGPLDHYSNVVDIDLNGTFYCAKYAAAHWRRQKEEGTDINGNKLSNFTYGSFVATASMSGHIVNFPQMQAAYNASKAAVIHLCKSLAVEWVKFARANTVSPGYIATEISSFVPKEVKSIWKDKIPMGREGRAEELKGAYLYLASDASSYTTGADLVVDGGYCAP
;
A
#
# COMPACT_ATOMS: atom_id res chain seq x y z
N MET A 1 0.81 -0.26 -27.88
CA MET A 1 2.14 -0.01 -27.25
C MET A 1 1.90 0.93 -26.09
N ALA A 2 2.38 0.60 -24.89
CA ALA A 2 2.29 1.53 -23.77
C ALA A 2 2.98 2.84 -24.18
N SER A 3 2.26 3.96 -24.12
CA SER A 3 2.82 5.26 -24.46
C SER A 3 3.95 5.56 -23.47
N ASN A 4 5.18 5.56 -23.95
CA ASN A 4 6.34 5.97 -23.16
C ASN A 4 6.04 7.36 -22.58
N PRO A 5 6.20 7.59 -21.24
CA PRO A 5 5.98 8.89 -20.67
C PRO A 5 6.95 9.96 -21.15
N VAL A 6 8.06 9.57 -21.79
CA VAL A 6 9.04 10.46 -22.37
C VAL A 6 9.17 10.25 -23.88
N ASN A 7 9.42 11.31 -24.63
CA ASN A 7 9.71 11.25 -26.05
C ASN A 7 11.17 10.81 -26.32
N GLN A 8 11.56 10.68 -27.59
CA GLN A 8 12.91 10.28 -27.98
C GLN A 8 14.04 11.21 -27.50
N SER A 9 13.71 12.46 -27.17
CA SER A 9 14.66 13.44 -26.62
C SER A 9 14.71 13.45 -25.09
N GLY A 10 13.99 12.51 -24.40
CA GLY A 10 13.98 12.42 -22.94
C GLY A 10 13.07 13.43 -22.23
N VAL A 11 12.21 14.13 -22.99
CA VAL A 11 11.26 15.10 -22.43
C VAL A 11 9.91 14.43 -22.16
N PHE A 12 9.29 14.74 -21.01
CA PHE A 12 7.95 14.23 -20.68
C PHE A 12 6.90 14.67 -21.69
N VAL A 13 6.03 13.75 -22.09
CA VAL A 13 4.86 14.03 -22.92
C VAL A 13 3.66 14.26 -22.01
N HIS A 14 3.20 15.50 -21.95
CA HIS A 14 2.10 15.93 -21.08
C HIS A 14 0.75 15.72 -21.77
N GLU A 15 -0.10 14.84 -21.21
CA GLU A 15 -1.44 14.54 -21.73
C GLU A 15 -2.57 14.95 -20.78
N ASN A 16 -2.27 15.08 -19.49
CA ASN A 16 -3.25 15.42 -18.48
C ASN A 16 -2.66 16.44 -17.50
N THR A 17 -2.84 17.70 -17.80
CA THR A 17 -2.28 18.82 -17.03
C THR A 17 -3.31 19.50 -16.13
N SER A 18 -4.58 19.07 -16.18
CA SER A 18 -5.65 19.64 -15.34
C SER A 18 -5.70 18.97 -13.99
N ALA A 19 -5.73 19.77 -12.93
CA ALA A 19 -5.97 19.27 -11.57
C ALA A 19 -7.43 18.80 -11.42
N PRO A 20 -7.72 17.80 -10.58
CA PRO A 20 -9.09 17.49 -10.19
C PRO A 20 -9.74 18.68 -9.47
N GLU A 21 -10.99 18.98 -9.85
CA GLU A 21 -11.79 20.01 -9.17
C GLU A 21 -12.64 19.39 -8.07
N HIS A 22 -12.59 19.93 -6.88
CA HIS A 22 -13.38 19.50 -5.73
C HIS A 22 -14.02 20.69 -5.04
N PRO A 23 -15.34 20.61 -4.72
CA PRO A 23 -16.05 21.73 -4.09
C PRO A 23 -15.63 21.97 -2.62
N SER A 24 -14.99 21.01 -1.94
CA SER A 24 -14.51 21.19 -0.57
C SER A 24 -13.33 20.27 -0.25
N LEU A 25 -12.55 20.64 0.78
CA LEU A 25 -11.46 19.85 1.30
C LEU A 25 -11.89 18.41 1.65
N MET A 26 -13.02 18.25 2.34
CA MET A 26 -13.50 16.94 2.76
C MET A 26 -13.87 16.03 1.58
N GLN A 27 -14.32 16.61 0.47
CA GLN A 27 -14.59 15.83 -0.73
C GLN A 27 -13.32 15.33 -1.42
N MET A 28 -12.20 16.01 -1.28
CA MET A 28 -10.90 15.52 -1.77
C MET A 28 -10.49 14.22 -1.08
N PHE A 29 -10.89 13.99 0.17
CA PHE A 29 -10.63 12.75 0.90
C PHE A 29 -11.68 11.65 0.67
N SER A 30 -12.79 11.94 0.00
CA SER A 30 -13.85 10.97 -0.23
C SER A 30 -13.44 9.88 -1.20
N LEU A 31 -13.66 8.63 -0.81
CA LEU A 31 -13.49 7.45 -1.65
C LEU A 31 -14.84 6.82 -2.05
N LYS A 32 -15.93 7.56 -1.91
CA LYS A 32 -17.30 7.05 -2.20
C LYS A 32 -17.39 6.53 -3.63
N GLY A 33 -17.79 5.24 -3.75
CA GLY A 33 -17.96 4.55 -5.02
C GLY A 33 -16.66 4.11 -5.69
N LYS A 34 -15.49 4.33 -5.04
CA LYS A 34 -14.19 3.82 -5.47
C LYS A 34 -13.96 2.39 -4.94
N THR A 35 -13.13 1.62 -5.62
CA THR A 35 -12.73 0.26 -5.22
C THR A 35 -11.27 0.26 -4.81
N ALA A 36 -11.01 -0.28 -3.61
CA ALA A 36 -9.68 -0.41 -3.04
C ALA A 36 -9.32 -1.87 -2.76
N ILE A 37 -8.05 -2.24 -2.95
CA ILE A 37 -7.47 -3.51 -2.51
C ILE A 37 -6.45 -3.22 -1.42
N VAL A 38 -6.45 -4.02 -0.34
CA VAL A 38 -5.46 -3.95 0.73
C VAL A 38 -4.88 -5.34 0.98
N THR A 39 -3.57 -5.53 0.82
CA THR A 39 -2.90 -6.80 1.11
C THR A 39 -2.47 -6.88 2.57
N GLY A 40 -2.45 -8.09 3.16
CA GLY A 40 -2.17 -8.27 4.59
C GLY A 40 -3.23 -7.62 5.49
N ALA A 41 -4.50 -7.60 5.03
CA ALA A 41 -5.58 -6.82 5.65
C ALA A 41 -6.29 -7.54 6.80
N ALA A 42 -5.85 -8.73 7.21
CA ALA A 42 -6.50 -9.49 8.28
C ALA A 42 -6.20 -9.00 9.70
N ALA A 43 -5.16 -8.18 9.88
CA ALA A 43 -4.70 -7.66 11.17
C ALA A 43 -3.82 -6.42 11.03
N GLY A 44 -3.49 -5.79 12.15
CA GLY A 44 -2.49 -4.73 12.26
C GLY A 44 -2.73 -3.54 11.35
N ILE A 45 -1.66 -3.07 10.69
CA ILE A 45 -1.71 -1.88 9.81
C ILE A 45 -2.69 -2.10 8.66
N GLY A 46 -2.64 -3.27 7.98
CA GLY A 46 -3.51 -3.54 6.84
C GLY A 46 -5.00 -3.51 7.18
N LEU A 47 -5.39 -4.05 8.34
CA LEU A 47 -6.77 -4.00 8.82
C LEU A 47 -7.20 -2.57 9.13
N ALA A 48 -6.38 -1.81 9.86
CA ALA A 48 -6.68 -0.42 10.18
C ALA A 48 -6.80 0.45 8.91
N VAL A 49 -5.95 0.21 7.92
CA VAL A 49 -6.02 0.89 6.63
C VAL A 49 -7.30 0.53 5.88
N ALA A 50 -7.66 -0.78 5.81
CA ALA A 50 -8.89 -1.23 5.17
C ALA A 50 -10.13 -0.57 5.81
N GLU A 51 -10.16 -0.49 7.16
CA GLU A 51 -11.20 0.26 7.87
C GLU A 51 -11.21 1.74 7.51
N GLY A 52 -10.05 2.41 7.47
CA GLY A 52 -9.97 3.83 7.14
C GLY A 52 -10.45 4.17 5.73
N LEU A 53 -10.15 3.30 4.75
CA LEU A 53 -10.65 3.46 3.38
C LEU A 53 -12.16 3.21 3.29
N ALA A 54 -12.69 2.22 4.02
CA ALA A 54 -14.12 1.95 4.12
C ALA A 54 -14.87 3.10 4.78
N GLU A 55 -14.33 3.68 5.86
CA GLU A 55 -14.86 4.87 6.54
C GLU A 55 -14.93 6.09 5.59
N ALA A 56 -13.99 6.20 4.65
CA ALA A 56 -14.01 7.22 3.59
C ALA A 56 -14.96 6.87 2.41
N GLY A 57 -15.66 5.74 2.46
CA GLY A 57 -16.69 5.32 1.51
C GLY A 57 -16.21 4.39 0.40
N ALA A 58 -15.00 3.86 0.46
CA ALA A 58 -14.52 2.89 -0.52
C ALA A 58 -15.16 1.51 -0.33
N ASN A 59 -15.40 0.79 -1.43
CA ASN A 59 -15.54 -0.65 -1.42
C ASN A 59 -14.14 -1.28 -1.26
N VAL A 60 -13.97 -2.25 -0.35
CA VAL A 60 -12.64 -2.73 0.02
C VAL A 60 -12.51 -4.23 -0.11
N ALA A 61 -11.55 -4.68 -0.92
CA ALA A 61 -11.09 -6.06 -0.97
C ALA A 61 -9.97 -6.27 0.05
N LEU A 62 -10.18 -7.14 1.01
CA LEU A 62 -9.21 -7.50 2.05
C LEU A 62 -8.46 -8.76 1.60
N TRP A 63 -7.17 -8.64 1.29
CA TRP A 63 -6.36 -9.79 0.92
C TRP A 63 -5.57 -10.31 2.13
N TRP A 64 -5.57 -11.62 2.28
CA TRP A 64 -4.90 -12.33 3.37
C TRP A 64 -4.22 -13.60 2.88
N SER A 65 -3.25 -14.13 3.63
CA SER A 65 -2.59 -15.39 3.31
C SER A 65 -2.88 -16.47 4.38
N THR A 66 -2.55 -16.21 5.63
CA THR A 66 -2.58 -17.22 6.72
C THR A 66 -3.62 -16.93 7.81
N ASN A 67 -4.01 -15.68 8.04
CA ASN A 67 -4.94 -15.33 9.11
C ASN A 67 -6.39 -15.48 8.66
N SER A 68 -7.02 -16.60 9.06
CA SER A 68 -8.39 -16.99 8.67
C SER A 68 -9.52 -16.11 9.23
N LYS A 69 -9.21 -15.11 10.08
CA LYS A 69 -10.20 -14.14 10.58
C LYS A 69 -10.57 -13.06 9.56
N CYS A 70 -9.89 -13.00 8.41
CA CYS A 70 -10.11 -11.95 7.41
C CYS A 70 -11.56 -11.88 6.89
N PRO A 71 -12.26 -12.99 6.59
CA PRO A 71 -13.67 -12.93 6.17
C PRO A 71 -14.59 -12.31 7.23
N GLU A 72 -14.38 -12.62 8.52
CA GLU A 72 -15.12 -12.02 9.65
C GLU A 72 -14.87 -10.51 9.70
N ARG A 73 -13.61 -10.09 9.62
CA ARG A 73 -13.23 -8.66 9.59
C ARG A 73 -13.84 -7.91 8.41
N ALA A 74 -13.89 -8.53 7.24
CA ALA A 74 -14.56 -7.95 6.09
C ALA A 74 -16.05 -7.71 6.37
N ALA A 75 -16.75 -8.69 6.95
CA ALA A 75 -18.17 -8.56 7.30
C ALA A 75 -18.41 -7.46 8.36
N GLU A 76 -17.55 -7.36 9.39
CA GLU A 76 -17.61 -6.29 10.40
C GLU A 76 -17.47 -4.90 9.75
N ILE A 77 -16.49 -4.71 8.85
CA ILE A 77 -16.27 -3.45 8.12
C ILE A 77 -17.49 -3.10 7.25
N ALA A 78 -18.03 -4.07 6.49
CA ALA A 78 -19.23 -3.85 5.67
C ALA A 78 -20.41 -3.37 6.50
N SER A 79 -20.67 -4.05 7.62
CA SER A 79 -21.77 -3.71 8.54
C SER A 79 -21.59 -2.32 9.16
N LYS A 80 -20.36 -1.98 9.55
CA LYS A 80 -20.06 -0.72 10.25
C LYS A 80 -20.14 0.51 9.35
N TYR A 81 -19.68 0.39 8.10
CA TYR A 81 -19.52 1.55 7.22
C TYR A 81 -20.50 1.57 6.02
N GLY A 82 -21.29 0.51 5.84
CA GLY A 82 -22.28 0.44 4.77
C GLY A 82 -21.69 0.38 3.36
N VAL A 83 -20.50 -0.19 3.23
CA VAL A 83 -19.76 -0.39 1.96
C VAL A 83 -19.67 -1.86 1.60
N GLN A 84 -19.35 -2.16 0.35
CA GLN A 84 -19.04 -3.54 -0.04
C GLN A 84 -17.64 -3.93 0.41
N THR A 85 -17.52 -5.11 1.02
CA THR A 85 -16.22 -5.69 1.36
C THR A 85 -16.21 -7.17 1.02
N LYS A 86 -15.05 -7.69 0.65
CA LYS A 86 -14.84 -9.13 0.42
C LYS A 86 -13.42 -9.53 0.77
N ALA A 87 -13.27 -10.68 1.40
CA ALA A 87 -11.96 -11.25 1.71
C ALA A 87 -11.51 -12.22 0.61
N TYR A 88 -10.22 -12.15 0.25
CA TYR A 88 -9.59 -13.06 -0.73
C TYR A 88 -8.33 -13.64 -0.11
N GLN A 89 -8.18 -14.96 -0.21
CA GLN A 89 -6.94 -15.62 0.17
C GLN A 89 -5.97 -15.57 -1.00
N VAL A 90 -4.89 -14.80 -0.86
CA VAL A 90 -3.91 -14.53 -1.92
C VAL A 90 -2.51 -14.62 -1.37
N ASP A 91 -1.70 -15.46 -1.98
CA ASP A 91 -0.25 -15.46 -1.78
C ASP A 91 0.38 -14.44 -2.74
N VAL A 92 0.88 -13.35 -2.19
CA VAL A 92 1.48 -12.26 -2.98
C VAL A 92 2.79 -12.66 -3.67
N THR A 93 3.42 -13.77 -3.27
CA THR A 93 4.63 -14.30 -3.93
C THR A 93 4.31 -15.02 -5.24
N ASN A 94 3.04 -15.37 -5.46
CA ASN A 94 2.57 -16.01 -6.70
C ASN A 94 1.99 -14.95 -7.65
N ALA A 95 2.77 -14.57 -8.64
CA ALA A 95 2.38 -13.53 -9.61
C ALA A 95 1.05 -13.83 -10.33
N LYS A 96 0.77 -15.12 -10.65
CA LYS A 96 -0.49 -15.52 -11.29
C LYS A 96 -1.67 -15.39 -10.35
N ALA A 97 -1.53 -15.81 -9.10
CA ALA A 97 -2.56 -15.65 -8.08
C ALA A 97 -2.89 -14.18 -7.83
N VAL A 98 -1.87 -13.31 -7.81
CA VAL A 98 -2.05 -11.85 -7.70
C VAL A 98 -2.85 -11.31 -8.89
N GLN A 99 -2.51 -11.68 -10.12
CA GLN A 99 -3.26 -11.27 -11.31
C GLN A 99 -4.72 -11.69 -11.25
N GLU A 100 -4.97 -12.98 -11.01
CA GLU A 100 -6.32 -13.55 -10.92
C GLU A 100 -7.15 -12.86 -9.82
N ALA A 101 -6.54 -12.56 -8.68
CA ALA A 101 -7.22 -11.90 -7.57
C ALA A 101 -7.53 -10.41 -7.85
N VAL A 102 -6.65 -9.68 -8.57
CA VAL A 102 -6.96 -8.31 -9.03
C VAL A 102 -8.15 -8.35 -9.99
N ASP A 103 -8.08 -9.21 -11.02
CA ASP A 103 -9.14 -9.33 -12.02
C ASP A 103 -10.47 -9.74 -11.38
N GLN A 104 -10.44 -10.69 -10.42
CA GLN A 104 -11.62 -11.12 -9.70
C GLN A 104 -12.19 -10.02 -8.79
N THR A 105 -11.33 -9.25 -8.11
CA THR A 105 -11.78 -8.11 -7.31
C THR A 105 -12.51 -7.09 -8.16
N VAL A 106 -11.95 -6.73 -9.31
CA VAL A 106 -12.60 -5.78 -10.23
C VAL A 106 -13.97 -6.27 -10.69
N LYS A 107 -14.11 -7.59 -10.98
CA LYS A 107 -15.39 -8.21 -11.37
C LYS A 107 -16.40 -8.25 -10.24
N ASP A 108 -15.98 -8.58 -9.02
CA ASP A 108 -16.85 -8.78 -7.87
C ASP A 108 -17.43 -7.48 -7.31
N PHE A 109 -16.75 -6.37 -7.53
CA PHE A 109 -17.21 -5.05 -7.09
C PHE A 109 -17.91 -4.31 -8.25
N ASN A 110 -17.53 -3.08 -8.51
CA ASN A 110 -18.20 -2.20 -9.48
C ASN A 110 -17.43 -2.05 -10.82
N GLY A 111 -16.68 -3.06 -11.21
CA GLY A 111 -16.00 -3.11 -12.50
C GLY A 111 -14.75 -2.21 -12.63
N ARG A 112 -14.26 -1.63 -11.52
CA ARG A 112 -13.16 -0.68 -11.48
C ARG A 112 -12.19 -0.94 -10.34
N LEU A 113 -10.99 -0.45 -10.49
CA LEU A 113 -9.97 -0.36 -9.44
C LEU A 113 -9.51 1.10 -9.33
N ASP A 114 -9.45 1.63 -8.12
CA ASP A 114 -9.00 3.01 -7.88
C ASP A 114 -7.76 3.07 -7.00
N VAL A 115 -7.71 2.23 -5.97
CA VAL A 115 -6.65 2.25 -4.96
C VAL A 115 -6.09 0.85 -4.75
N PHE A 116 -4.78 0.74 -4.65
CA PHE A 116 -4.11 -0.49 -4.23
C PHE A 116 -3.12 -0.20 -3.11
N ILE A 117 -3.35 -0.81 -1.94
CA ILE A 117 -2.44 -0.74 -0.80
C ILE A 117 -1.65 -2.05 -0.72
N ALA A 118 -0.39 -2.03 -1.12
CA ALA A 118 0.53 -3.15 -1.01
C ALA A 118 1.17 -3.12 0.40
N ASN A 119 0.49 -3.77 1.37
CA ASN A 119 0.89 -3.74 2.77
C ASN A 119 1.43 -5.09 3.28
N ALA A 120 1.19 -6.21 2.61
CA ALA A 120 1.74 -7.50 3.01
C ALA A 120 3.26 -7.44 3.15
N GLY A 121 3.78 -8.01 4.23
CA GLY A 121 5.22 -8.03 4.51
C GLY A 121 5.52 -8.85 5.76
N ILE A 122 6.77 -9.30 5.88
CA ILE A 122 7.28 -10.04 7.03
C ILE A 122 8.61 -9.47 7.52
N PRO A 123 8.88 -9.48 8.84
CA PRO A 123 10.17 -9.04 9.35
C PRO A 123 11.25 -10.12 9.15
N TRP A 124 12.52 -9.68 9.11
CA TRP A 124 13.64 -10.58 9.33
C TRP A 124 13.79 -10.88 10.82
N THR A 125 13.78 -12.16 11.22
CA THR A 125 13.80 -12.59 12.63
C THR A 125 14.95 -13.53 12.98
N LYS A 126 15.96 -13.66 12.10
CA LYS A 126 17.03 -14.67 12.24
C LYS A 126 18.38 -14.09 12.74
N GLY A 127 18.36 -12.89 13.33
CA GLY A 127 19.56 -12.27 13.90
C GLY A 127 20.55 -11.78 12.83
N PRO A 128 21.88 -11.86 13.09
CA PRO A 128 22.89 -11.45 12.13
C PRO A 128 22.75 -12.19 10.79
N MET A 129 22.90 -11.47 9.68
CA MET A 129 22.70 -12.03 8.34
C MET A 129 23.65 -13.19 8.02
N VAL A 130 24.88 -13.15 8.54
CA VAL A 130 25.91 -14.17 8.30
C VAL A 130 25.50 -15.56 8.79
N ASP A 131 24.70 -15.63 9.86
CA ASP A 131 24.20 -16.86 10.46
C ASP A 131 22.78 -17.21 10.02
N GLY A 132 22.15 -16.31 9.28
CA GLY A 132 20.74 -16.45 8.87
C GLY A 132 20.56 -17.38 7.67
N PRO A 133 19.47 -18.17 7.64
CA PRO A 133 19.21 -19.11 6.56
C PRO A 133 18.78 -18.39 5.27
N LEU A 134 19.26 -18.87 4.11
CA LEU A 134 19.00 -18.28 2.80
C LEU A 134 17.52 -18.35 2.39
N ASP A 135 16.81 -19.41 2.79
CA ASP A 135 15.38 -19.57 2.51
C ASP A 135 14.54 -18.47 3.20
N HIS A 136 14.89 -18.11 4.43
CA HIS A 136 14.21 -16.98 5.09
C HIS A 136 14.55 -15.63 4.44
N TYR A 137 15.79 -15.45 3.97
CA TYR A 137 16.17 -14.28 3.18
C TYR A 137 15.30 -14.18 1.91
N SER A 138 15.24 -15.27 1.13
CA SER A 138 14.43 -15.32 -0.08
C SER A 138 12.97 -15.03 0.22
N ASN A 139 12.41 -15.62 1.28
CA ASN A 139 11.01 -15.40 1.67
C ASN A 139 10.72 -13.93 2.03
N VAL A 140 11.64 -13.24 2.73
CA VAL A 140 11.50 -11.79 3.02
C VAL A 140 11.50 -10.99 1.73
N VAL A 141 12.43 -11.24 0.80
CA VAL A 141 12.51 -10.54 -0.48
C VAL A 141 11.28 -10.84 -1.34
N ASP A 142 10.84 -12.09 -1.39
CA ASP A 142 9.71 -12.51 -2.21
C ASP A 142 8.40 -11.88 -1.74
N ILE A 143 8.16 -11.81 -0.43
CA ILE A 143 6.93 -11.20 0.09
C ILE A 143 7.01 -9.67 0.01
N ASP A 144 8.08 -9.06 0.56
CA ASP A 144 8.15 -7.62 0.77
C ASP A 144 8.40 -6.84 -0.53
N LEU A 145 9.26 -7.37 -1.42
CA LEU A 145 9.63 -6.69 -2.66
C LEU A 145 8.93 -7.28 -3.88
N ASN A 146 9.11 -8.57 -4.16
CA ASN A 146 8.55 -9.20 -5.37
C ASN A 146 7.02 -9.19 -5.34
N GLY A 147 6.41 -9.48 -4.17
CA GLY A 147 4.97 -9.40 -3.98
C GLY A 147 4.41 -8.00 -4.20
N THR A 148 5.12 -6.97 -3.69
CA THR A 148 4.78 -5.56 -3.95
C THR A 148 4.84 -5.23 -5.44
N PHE A 149 5.89 -5.71 -6.14
CA PHE A 149 6.04 -5.53 -7.59
C PHE A 149 4.90 -6.20 -8.39
N TYR A 150 4.51 -7.43 -8.04
CA TYR A 150 3.41 -8.12 -8.72
C TYR A 150 2.08 -7.39 -8.53
N CYS A 151 1.79 -6.95 -7.30
CA CYS A 151 0.63 -6.13 -6.99
C CYS A 151 0.61 -4.83 -7.83
N ALA A 152 1.73 -4.13 -7.89
CA ALA A 152 1.89 -2.91 -8.67
C ALA A 152 1.62 -3.15 -10.17
N LYS A 153 2.22 -4.18 -10.73
CA LYS A 153 2.10 -4.52 -12.16
C LYS A 153 0.65 -4.76 -12.58
N TYR A 154 -0.08 -5.58 -11.82
CA TYR A 154 -1.44 -5.97 -12.22
C TYR A 154 -2.47 -4.88 -11.89
N ALA A 155 -2.30 -4.11 -10.83
CA ALA A 155 -3.11 -2.92 -10.58
C ALA A 155 -2.95 -1.87 -11.68
N ALA A 156 -1.70 -1.59 -12.11
CA ALA A 156 -1.40 -0.63 -13.16
C ALA A 156 -2.04 -0.97 -14.50
N ALA A 157 -2.18 -2.26 -14.83
CA ALA A 157 -2.86 -2.70 -16.06
C ALA A 157 -4.32 -2.22 -16.12
N HIS A 158 -5.05 -2.34 -14.99
CA HIS A 158 -6.43 -1.84 -14.88
C HIS A 158 -6.50 -0.32 -14.94
N TRP A 159 -5.62 0.41 -14.25
CA TRP A 159 -5.63 1.87 -14.26
C TRP A 159 -5.30 2.44 -15.63
N ARG A 160 -4.34 1.86 -16.33
CA ARG A 160 -4.01 2.25 -17.70
C ARG A 160 -5.22 2.06 -18.62
N ARG A 161 -5.86 0.88 -18.58
CA ARG A 161 -7.09 0.59 -19.35
C ARG A 161 -8.19 1.60 -19.00
N GLN A 162 -8.48 1.80 -17.70
CA GLN A 162 -9.51 2.75 -17.25
C GLN A 162 -9.25 4.17 -17.74
N LYS A 163 -7.98 4.57 -17.79
CA LYS A 163 -7.59 5.91 -18.27
C LYS A 163 -7.74 6.03 -19.78
N GLU A 164 -7.33 5.01 -20.54
CA GLU A 164 -7.39 5.00 -22.00
C GLU A 164 -8.83 4.88 -22.51
N GLU A 165 -9.65 4.04 -21.89
CA GLU A 165 -11.04 3.80 -22.33
C GLU A 165 -12.05 4.75 -21.69
N GLY A 166 -11.78 5.30 -20.51
CA GLY A 166 -12.73 6.12 -19.73
C GLY A 166 -13.91 5.32 -19.17
N THR A 167 -13.81 3.98 -19.13
CA THR A 167 -14.88 3.07 -18.72
C THR A 167 -14.43 2.03 -17.72
N ASP A 168 -15.40 1.48 -16.95
CA ASP A 168 -15.22 0.25 -16.20
C ASP A 168 -15.17 -0.98 -17.14
N ILE A 169 -14.99 -2.21 -16.60
CA ILE A 169 -14.96 -3.44 -17.43
C ILE A 169 -16.30 -3.77 -18.06
N ASN A 170 -17.42 -3.15 -17.63
CA ASN A 170 -18.76 -3.35 -18.15
C ASN A 170 -19.14 -2.29 -19.19
N GLY A 171 -18.24 -1.37 -19.53
CA GLY A 171 -18.46 -0.29 -20.49
C GLY A 171 -19.13 0.95 -19.90
N ASN A 172 -19.35 1.03 -18.59
CA ASN A 172 -19.94 2.19 -17.96
C ASN A 172 -18.89 3.31 -17.80
N LYS A 173 -19.30 4.56 -18.09
CA LYS A 173 -18.40 5.72 -18.01
C LYS A 173 -17.89 5.96 -16.58
N LEU A 174 -16.60 6.16 -16.42
CA LEU A 174 -15.94 6.49 -15.18
C LEU A 174 -15.81 8.02 -15.01
N SER A 175 -16.87 8.68 -14.53
CA SER A 175 -16.90 10.14 -14.39
C SER A 175 -16.02 10.70 -13.28
N ASN A 176 -15.62 9.85 -12.30
CA ASN A 176 -14.84 10.24 -11.12
C ASN A 176 -13.50 9.49 -11.02
N PHE A 177 -12.95 9.04 -12.15
CA PHE A 177 -11.63 8.42 -12.23
C PHE A 177 -10.63 9.40 -12.87
N THR A 178 -9.68 9.88 -12.10
CA THR A 178 -8.60 10.75 -12.59
C THR A 178 -7.30 9.96 -12.75
N TYR A 179 -6.89 9.28 -11.70
CA TYR A 179 -5.69 8.45 -11.61
C TYR A 179 -5.93 7.25 -10.69
N GLY A 180 -5.27 6.13 -10.99
CA GLY A 180 -5.06 5.09 -10.01
C GLY A 180 -4.13 5.56 -8.90
N SER A 181 -4.29 5.01 -7.68
CA SER A 181 -3.38 5.28 -6.57
C SER A 181 -2.78 3.98 -6.03
N PHE A 182 -1.47 3.84 -6.18
CA PHE A 182 -0.68 2.79 -5.56
C PHE A 182 0.02 3.33 -4.32
N VAL A 183 -0.17 2.67 -3.18
CA VAL A 183 0.53 3.01 -1.93
C VAL A 183 1.16 1.74 -1.39
N ALA A 184 2.49 1.70 -1.28
CA ALA A 184 3.19 0.57 -0.67
C ALA A 184 3.56 0.88 0.78
N THR A 185 3.38 -0.11 1.66
CA THR A 185 3.90 -0.06 3.02
C THR A 185 5.39 -0.38 3.00
N ALA A 186 6.20 0.67 3.05
CA ALA A 186 7.64 0.55 3.25
C ALA A 186 7.96 0.42 4.75
N SER A 187 8.95 1.11 5.25
CA SER A 187 9.32 1.16 6.67
C SER A 187 10.35 2.25 6.89
N MET A 188 10.43 2.81 8.09
CA MET A 188 11.59 3.57 8.54
C MET A 188 12.90 2.78 8.34
N SER A 189 12.82 1.45 8.38
CA SER A 189 13.95 0.53 8.13
C SER A 189 14.53 0.63 6.71
N GLY A 190 13.82 1.24 5.78
CA GLY A 190 14.35 1.59 4.46
C GLY A 190 15.25 2.84 4.46
N HIS A 191 15.25 3.62 5.55
CA HIS A 191 16.02 4.85 5.73
C HIS A 191 17.17 4.69 6.72
N ILE A 192 17.00 3.84 7.73
CA ILE A 192 17.95 3.65 8.83
C ILE A 192 18.28 2.17 9.03
N VAL A 193 19.29 1.90 9.84
CA VAL A 193 19.59 0.56 10.33
C VAL A 193 18.98 0.38 11.72
N ASN A 194 18.15 -0.64 11.86
CA ASN A 194 17.51 -0.94 13.14
C ASN A 194 18.51 -1.41 14.19
N PHE A 195 18.32 -0.96 15.42
CA PHE A 195 19.08 -1.39 16.57
C PHE A 195 18.14 -1.53 17.79
N PRO A 196 18.26 -2.60 18.62
CA PRO A 196 19.29 -3.66 18.57
C PRO A 196 18.99 -4.81 17.60
N GLN A 197 17.91 -4.77 16.85
CA GLN A 197 17.52 -5.84 15.93
C GLN A 197 18.34 -5.77 14.63
N MET A 198 18.99 -6.87 14.29
CA MET A 198 19.69 -7.01 13.01
C MET A 198 18.69 -7.44 11.93
N GLN A 199 18.42 -6.58 10.95
CA GLN A 199 17.37 -6.78 9.95
C GLN A 199 17.82 -6.48 8.51
N ALA A 200 19.06 -6.86 8.13
CA ALA A 200 19.65 -6.47 6.85
C ALA A 200 18.77 -6.79 5.63
N ALA A 201 18.17 -8.00 5.56
CA ALA A 201 17.29 -8.38 4.46
C ALA A 201 16.02 -7.53 4.39
N TYR A 202 15.39 -7.29 5.54
CA TYR A 202 14.19 -6.45 5.64
C TYR A 202 14.49 -4.99 5.28
N ASN A 203 15.58 -4.43 5.82
CA ASN A 203 16.00 -3.06 5.54
C ASN A 203 16.24 -2.85 4.04
N ALA A 204 16.96 -3.80 3.40
CA ALA A 204 17.20 -3.77 1.97
C ALA A 204 15.92 -3.84 1.15
N SER A 205 15.00 -4.75 1.50
CA SER A 205 13.70 -4.89 0.82
C SER A 205 12.86 -3.62 0.95
N LYS A 206 12.79 -3.01 2.14
CA LYS A 206 12.01 -1.78 2.36
C LYS A 206 12.62 -0.55 1.68
N ALA A 207 13.95 -0.45 1.62
CA ALA A 207 14.62 0.57 0.81
C ALA A 207 14.33 0.38 -0.69
N ALA A 208 14.34 -0.87 -1.17
CA ALA A 208 14.00 -1.19 -2.55
C ALA A 208 12.54 -0.84 -2.88
N VAL A 209 11.58 -1.07 -1.97
CA VAL A 209 10.16 -0.69 -2.15
C VAL A 209 10.01 0.82 -2.28
N ILE A 210 10.72 1.63 -1.47
CA ILE A 210 10.70 3.09 -1.59
C ILE A 210 11.18 3.51 -2.98
N HIS A 211 12.31 2.96 -3.43
CA HIS A 211 12.86 3.32 -4.74
C HIS A 211 12.03 2.79 -5.91
N LEU A 212 11.44 1.60 -5.78
CA LEU A 212 10.48 1.06 -6.74
C LEU A 212 9.32 2.03 -6.95
N CYS A 213 8.68 2.53 -5.89
CA CYS A 213 7.56 3.46 -6.01
C CYS A 213 7.97 4.79 -6.66
N LYS A 214 9.21 5.28 -6.43
CA LYS A 214 9.75 6.45 -7.14
C LYS A 214 9.87 6.19 -8.64
N SER A 215 10.35 5.02 -9.05
CA SER A 215 10.46 4.63 -10.46
C SER A 215 9.08 4.53 -11.11
N LEU A 216 8.13 3.83 -10.43
CA LEU A 216 6.76 3.67 -10.91
C LEU A 216 6.03 5.01 -11.03
N ALA A 217 6.28 5.97 -10.15
CA ALA A 217 5.70 7.31 -10.20
C ALA A 217 6.04 8.03 -11.51
N VAL A 218 7.26 7.84 -12.02
CA VAL A 218 7.70 8.40 -13.30
C VAL A 218 7.08 7.63 -14.47
N GLU A 219 7.12 6.30 -14.43
CA GLU A 219 6.57 5.46 -15.50
C GLU A 219 5.06 5.62 -15.69
N TRP A 220 4.32 5.86 -14.60
CA TRP A 220 2.87 5.86 -14.56
C TRP A 220 2.23 7.25 -14.59
N VAL A 221 3.01 8.31 -14.75
CA VAL A 221 2.56 9.71 -14.61
C VAL A 221 1.29 10.04 -15.42
N LYS A 222 0.98 9.30 -16.46
CA LYS A 222 -0.21 9.51 -17.31
C LYS A 222 -1.49 8.90 -16.72
N PHE A 223 -1.41 7.86 -15.90
CA PHE A 223 -2.59 7.08 -15.48
C PHE A 223 -2.66 6.72 -14.00
N ALA A 224 -1.55 6.81 -13.26
CA ALA A 224 -1.54 6.48 -11.84
C ALA A 224 -0.45 7.26 -11.08
N ARG A 225 -0.64 7.34 -9.76
CA ARG A 225 0.34 7.82 -8.79
C ARG A 225 0.90 6.63 -8.01
N ALA A 226 2.16 6.69 -7.61
CA ALA A 226 2.79 5.67 -6.78
C ALA A 226 3.56 6.35 -5.64
N ASN A 227 3.26 5.97 -4.40
CA ASN A 227 3.85 6.54 -3.20
C ASN A 227 4.10 5.44 -2.16
N THR A 228 4.84 5.77 -1.11
CA THR A 228 5.06 4.89 0.04
C THR A 228 4.64 5.58 1.34
N VAL A 229 4.24 4.75 2.31
CA VAL A 229 4.21 5.12 3.72
C VAL A 229 5.30 4.30 4.41
N SER A 230 6.14 4.96 5.20
CA SER A 230 7.22 4.36 5.98
C SER A 230 6.89 4.44 7.48
N PRO A 231 6.19 3.43 8.04
CA PRO A 231 5.89 3.40 9.47
C PRO A 231 7.16 3.20 10.31
N GLY A 232 7.15 3.76 11.52
CA GLY A 232 8.07 3.39 12.60
C GLY A 232 7.63 2.13 13.33
N TYR A 233 7.96 2.04 14.61
CA TYR A 233 7.48 0.96 15.47
C TYR A 233 6.01 1.14 15.79
N ILE A 234 5.18 0.22 15.30
CA ILE A 234 3.73 0.22 15.47
C ILE A 234 3.33 -0.98 16.34
N ALA A 235 2.53 -0.73 17.37
CA ALA A 235 1.98 -1.76 18.25
C ALA A 235 0.95 -2.60 17.48
N THR A 236 1.36 -3.76 17.02
CA THR A 236 0.54 -4.73 16.28
C THR A 236 0.78 -6.14 16.81
N GLU A 237 -0.05 -7.11 16.39
CA GLU A 237 0.17 -8.52 16.73
C GLU A 237 1.55 -9.02 16.27
N ILE A 238 2.06 -8.52 15.13
CA ILE A 238 3.39 -8.85 14.59
C ILE A 238 4.52 -8.39 15.53
N SER A 239 4.34 -7.34 16.31
CA SER A 239 5.35 -6.87 17.27
C SER A 239 5.17 -7.45 18.69
N SER A 240 4.13 -8.27 18.92
CA SER A 240 3.80 -8.80 20.26
C SER A 240 4.85 -9.77 20.81
N PHE A 241 5.57 -10.48 19.94
CA PHE A 241 6.63 -11.44 20.35
C PHE A 241 7.93 -10.75 20.76
N VAL A 242 8.09 -9.45 20.52
CA VAL A 242 9.33 -8.72 20.83
C VAL A 242 9.44 -8.52 22.36
N PRO A 243 10.56 -8.90 22.98
CA PRO A 243 10.77 -8.74 24.43
C PRO A 243 10.58 -7.29 24.90
N LYS A 244 10.08 -7.13 26.13
CA LYS A 244 9.83 -5.80 26.73
C LYS A 244 11.09 -4.95 26.82
N GLU A 245 12.22 -5.57 27.06
CA GLU A 245 13.54 -4.93 27.15
C GLU A 245 13.94 -4.30 25.80
N VAL A 246 13.70 -5.00 24.69
CA VAL A 246 13.93 -4.49 23.34
C VAL A 246 12.96 -3.36 23.03
N LYS A 247 11.69 -3.49 23.38
CA LYS A 247 10.69 -2.43 23.22
C LYS A 247 11.01 -1.18 24.05
N SER A 248 11.64 -1.33 25.23
CA SER A 248 12.13 -0.19 26.00
C SER A 248 13.22 0.57 25.22
N ILE A 249 14.19 -0.14 24.64
CA ILE A 249 15.23 0.48 23.81
C ILE A 249 14.62 1.22 22.61
N TRP A 250 13.58 0.69 21.98
CA TRP A 250 12.90 1.40 20.91
C TRP A 250 12.29 2.72 21.41
N LYS A 251 11.56 2.68 22.54
CA LYS A 251 10.92 3.87 23.11
C LYS A 251 11.91 4.95 23.48
N ASP A 252 13.08 4.57 24.00
CA ASP A 252 14.15 5.52 24.32
C ASP A 252 14.74 6.22 23.09
N LYS A 253 14.59 5.60 21.90
CA LYS A 253 15.05 6.14 20.62
C LYS A 253 13.98 6.87 19.83
N ILE A 254 12.69 6.71 20.17
CA ILE A 254 11.59 7.41 19.52
C ILE A 254 11.39 8.76 20.22
N PRO A 255 11.56 9.91 19.58
CA PRO A 255 11.32 11.21 20.21
C PRO A 255 9.94 11.35 20.89
N MET A 256 8.87 10.75 20.34
CA MET A 256 7.56 10.70 20.96
C MET A 256 7.45 9.70 22.13
N GLY A 257 8.48 8.90 22.43
CA GLY A 257 8.57 8.02 23.61
C GLY A 257 7.64 6.80 23.62
N ARG A 258 7.02 6.45 22.50
CA ARG A 258 6.06 5.34 22.40
C ARG A 258 6.00 4.70 21.03
N GLU A 259 5.52 3.48 20.96
CA GLU A 259 5.06 2.89 19.69
C GLU A 259 3.81 3.64 19.19
N GLY A 260 3.68 3.78 17.88
CA GLY A 260 2.43 4.24 17.25
C GLY A 260 1.36 3.16 17.30
N ARG A 261 0.10 3.54 17.15
CA ARG A 261 -1.01 2.60 16.94
C ARG A 261 -1.31 2.50 15.45
N ALA A 262 -1.84 1.36 15.00
CA ALA A 262 -2.19 1.15 13.60
C ALA A 262 -3.20 2.20 13.08
N GLU A 263 -4.13 2.64 13.93
CA GLU A 263 -5.12 3.67 13.61
C GLU A 263 -4.49 5.04 13.30
N GLU A 264 -3.33 5.34 13.87
CA GLU A 264 -2.63 6.62 13.62
C GLU A 264 -2.08 6.71 12.19
N LEU A 265 -2.02 5.58 11.48
CA LEU A 265 -1.60 5.54 10.08
C LEU A 265 -2.75 5.77 9.09
N LYS A 266 -4.03 5.63 9.50
CA LYS A 266 -5.20 5.76 8.62
C LYS A 266 -5.18 7.05 7.80
N GLY A 267 -4.85 8.18 8.43
CA GLY A 267 -4.79 9.48 7.78
C GLY A 267 -3.74 9.58 6.67
N ALA A 268 -2.55 9.00 6.89
CA ALA A 268 -1.48 8.98 5.91
C ALA A 268 -1.87 8.19 4.65
N TYR A 269 -2.44 6.99 4.85
CA TYR A 269 -2.91 6.16 3.74
C TYR A 269 -4.10 6.78 3.03
N LEU A 270 -5.08 7.35 3.74
CA LEU A 270 -6.22 8.02 3.13
C LEU A 270 -5.78 9.24 2.29
N TYR A 271 -4.84 10.04 2.80
CA TYR A 271 -4.25 11.14 2.03
C TYR A 271 -3.70 10.63 0.70
N LEU A 272 -2.81 9.64 0.72
CA LEU A 272 -2.18 9.12 -0.49
C LEU A 272 -3.16 8.37 -1.42
N ALA A 273 -4.18 7.74 -0.87
CA ALA A 273 -5.20 7.01 -1.63
C ALA A 273 -6.21 7.94 -2.33
N SER A 274 -6.41 9.14 -1.83
CA SER A 274 -7.47 10.06 -2.26
C SER A 274 -6.96 11.17 -3.21
N ASP A 275 -7.88 11.96 -3.73
CA ASP A 275 -7.57 13.10 -4.59
C ASP A 275 -6.93 14.28 -3.81
N ALA A 276 -6.93 14.23 -2.46
CA ALA A 276 -6.16 15.15 -1.63
C ALA A 276 -4.66 15.11 -1.91
N SER A 277 -4.16 14.01 -2.48
CA SER A 277 -2.77 13.84 -2.92
C SER A 277 -2.61 13.85 -4.45
N SER A 278 -3.52 14.48 -5.19
CA SER A 278 -3.52 14.50 -6.66
C SER A 278 -2.20 15.02 -7.27
N TYR A 279 -1.46 15.84 -6.54
CA TYR A 279 -0.14 16.37 -6.96
C TYR A 279 1.04 15.68 -6.25
N THR A 280 0.79 14.53 -5.58
CA THR A 280 1.80 13.77 -4.82
C THR A 280 2.04 12.42 -5.49
N THR A 281 3.22 12.25 -6.09
CA THR A 281 3.68 10.97 -6.66
C THR A 281 5.18 10.84 -6.45
N GLY A 282 5.67 9.62 -6.20
CA GLY A 282 7.07 9.34 -5.88
C GLY A 282 7.49 9.77 -4.47
N ALA A 283 6.53 10.17 -3.63
CA ALA A 283 6.78 10.55 -2.24
C ALA A 283 6.85 9.33 -1.32
N ASP A 284 7.64 9.47 -0.26
CA ASP A 284 7.62 8.58 0.88
C ASP A 284 7.22 9.36 2.13
N LEU A 285 6.13 8.93 2.77
CA LEU A 285 5.60 9.57 3.97
C LEU A 285 6.04 8.79 5.21
N VAL A 286 7.04 9.29 5.91
CA VAL A 286 7.53 8.70 7.15
C VAL A 286 6.58 9.04 8.31
N VAL A 287 6.11 8.00 9.03
CA VAL A 287 5.21 8.12 10.19
C VAL A 287 5.76 7.27 11.32
N ASP A 288 6.71 7.79 12.08
CA ASP A 288 7.60 7.02 12.96
C ASP A 288 7.79 7.62 14.37
N GLY A 289 7.02 8.64 14.72
CA GLY A 289 7.18 9.33 16.01
C GLY A 289 8.48 10.12 16.12
N GLY A 290 9.11 10.44 14.98
CA GLY A 290 10.35 11.21 14.90
C GLY A 290 11.62 10.35 14.93
N TYR A 291 11.53 9.02 14.84
CA TYR A 291 12.69 8.13 14.93
C TYR A 291 13.78 8.43 13.89
N CYS A 292 13.38 8.81 12.68
CA CYS A 292 14.30 9.13 11.58
C CYS A 292 14.70 10.62 11.52
N ALA A 293 14.28 11.46 12.45
CA ALA A 293 14.54 12.90 12.40
C ALA A 293 15.95 13.29 12.88
N PRO A 294 16.54 12.65 13.93
CA PRO A 294 17.92 12.91 14.35
C PRO A 294 18.96 12.36 13.40
#